data_10d8c7e08282acd35845e93850108171
#
_entry.id   10d8c7e08282acd35845e93850108171
#
_cell.length_a   1.000
_cell.length_b   1.000
_cell.length_c   1.000
_cell.angle_alpha   90.00
_cell.angle_beta   90.00
_cell.angle_gamma   90.00
#
_symmetry.space_group_name_H-M   'P 1'
#
loop_
_entity.id
_entity.type
_entity.pdbx_description
1 polymer ?
#
loop_
_entity_poly.entity_id
_entity_poly.type
_entity_poly.pdbx_seq_one_letter_code
_entity_poly.pdbx_strand_id
1 'polypeptide(L)'
;VVGIGVGDGFPQPIAGTVVEPKNFLSVNKELVVVSDTDLSIYNSTAKVLASRQHSFSEPVMKTNGSRTLIYNLGGTGYQVESRTKTVEKKNTEGNIFAGALSEDGHYAFATQAEGYCGELTAYKPDGTAKFQYWFADYYPTSVALDPSGSHAAVTAISALDGGLTSAVYLLDLS
;
A
#
# COMPACT_ATOMS: atom_id res chain seq x y z
N VAL A 1 -10.22 24.99 4.37
CA VAL A 1 -9.30 24.90 3.24
C VAL A 1 -7.92 24.61 3.81
N VAL A 2 -7.59 23.33 3.92
CA VAL A 2 -6.27 22.90 4.38
C VAL A 2 -5.35 22.90 3.15
N GLY A 3 -4.27 23.65 3.19
CA GLY A 3 -3.26 23.64 2.13
C GLY A 3 -2.98 24.97 1.44
N ILE A 4 -3.59 26.06 1.88
CA ILE A 4 -3.20 27.40 1.42
C ILE A 4 -2.13 27.92 2.38
N GLY A 5 -0.93 27.68 2.06
CA GLY A 5 0.24 28.26 2.70
C GLY A 5 1.40 28.18 1.73
N VAL A 6 2.22 29.19 1.73
CA VAL A 6 3.44 29.23 0.91
C VAL A 6 4.57 28.64 1.76
N GLY A 7 5.30 27.69 1.20
CA GLY A 7 6.56 27.21 1.75
C GLY A 7 7.73 27.97 1.14
N ASP A 8 8.91 27.70 1.67
CA ASP A 8 10.15 28.36 1.24
C ASP A 8 10.74 27.77 -0.07
N GLY A 9 10.02 26.82 -0.67
CA GLY A 9 10.48 26.09 -1.86
C GLY A 9 11.43 24.93 -1.54
N PHE A 10 11.85 24.21 -2.57
CA PHE A 10 12.86 23.16 -2.45
C PHE A 10 14.28 23.74 -2.61
N PRO A 11 15.33 23.15 -2.01
CA PRO A 11 15.31 21.88 -1.25
C PRO A 11 14.79 22.01 0.18
N GLN A 12 14.09 20.97 0.66
CA GLN A 12 13.62 20.84 2.03
C GLN A 12 14.12 19.51 2.61
N PRO A 13 14.54 19.46 3.88
CA PRO A 13 14.88 18.22 4.54
C PRO A 13 13.63 17.36 4.74
N ILE A 14 13.75 16.08 4.43
CA ILE A 14 12.72 15.07 4.66
C ILE A 14 13.02 14.37 5.98
N ALA A 15 12.00 14.14 6.80
CA ALA A 15 12.16 13.39 8.03
C ALA A 15 12.55 11.93 7.72
N GLY A 16 13.46 11.37 8.54
CA GLY A 16 14.06 10.05 8.32
C GLY A 16 15.41 10.12 7.61
N THR A 17 15.98 8.98 7.31
CA THR A 17 17.32 8.85 6.71
C THR A 17 17.33 8.18 5.34
N VAL A 18 16.32 7.35 5.04
CA VAL A 18 16.23 6.59 3.80
C VAL A 18 14.84 6.75 3.19
N VAL A 19 14.80 7.05 1.90
CA VAL A 19 13.57 7.05 1.07
C VAL A 19 13.85 6.21 -0.17
N GLU A 20 13.06 5.15 -0.35
CA GLU A 20 13.13 4.35 -1.57
C GLU A 20 12.30 4.98 -2.70
N PRO A 21 12.70 4.81 -3.97
CA PRO A 21 11.99 5.40 -5.10
C PRO A 21 10.49 5.08 -5.17
N LYS A 22 10.09 3.86 -4.77
CA LYS A 22 8.68 3.42 -4.70
C LYS A 22 7.85 4.20 -3.67
N ASN A 23 8.51 4.86 -2.72
CA ASN A 23 7.90 5.59 -1.59
C ASN A 23 8.00 7.12 -1.78
N PHE A 24 8.17 7.57 -3.01
CA PHE A 24 8.27 8.98 -3.39
C PHE A 24 7.39 9.20 -4.63
N LEU A 25 6.21 9.79 -4.44
CA LEU A 25 5.22 9.97 -5.50
C LEU A 25 4.63 11.38 -5.51
N SER A 26 4.42 11.90 -6.72
CA SER A 26 3.68 13.14 -6.92
C SER A 26 2.26 12.83 -7.37
N VAL A 27 1.29 13.30 -6.61
CA VAL A 27 -0.14 13.08 -6.87
C VAL A 27 -0.91 14.37 -6.58
N ASN A 28 -1.76 14.80 -7.52
CA ASN A 28 -2.62 15.99 -7.36
C ASN A 28 -1.85 17.26 -6.94
N LYS A 29 -0.68 17.50 -7.52
CA LYS A 29 0.24 18.63 -7.19
C LYS A 29 0.78 18.58 -5.75
N GLU A 30 0.72 17.45 -5.12
CA GLU A 30 1.35 17.17 -3.83
C GLU A 30 2.44 16.14 -4.00
N LEU A 31 3.40 16.18 -3.10
CA LEU A 31 4.46 15.21 -2.98
C LEU A 31 4.19 14.37 -1.73
N VAL A 32 4.03 13.08 -1.92
CA VAL A 32 3.86 12.09 -0.84
C VAL A 32 5.15 11.29 -0.71
N VAL A 33 5.74 11.31 0.46
CA VAL A 33 7.02 10.65 0.76
C VAL A 33 6.88 9.78 1.99
N VAL A 34 7.32 8.54 1.89
CA VAL A 34 7.49 7.66 3.06
C VAL A 34 8.97 7.33 3.20
N SER A 35 9.55 7.79 4.30
CA SER A 35 10.92 7.44 4.69
C SER A 35 10.92 6.17 5.56
N ASP A 36 12.08 5.81 6.04
CA ASP A 36 12.25 4.74 7.04
C ASP A 36 11.51 4.99 8.37
N THR A 37 11.10 6.22 8.66
CA THR A 37 10.43 6.58 9.92
C THR A 37 9.13 7.35 9.78
N ASP A 38 8.91 8.07 8.68
CA ASP A 38 7.84 9.04 8.57
C ASP A 38 7.11 9.01 7.23
N LEU A 39 5.80 9.28 7.26
CA LEU A 39 5.02 9.76 6.12
C LEU A 39 5.04 11.28 6.13
N SER A 40 5.38 11.90 5.02
CA SER A 40 5.33 13.35 4.83
C SER A 40 4.60 13.72 3.55
N ILE A 41 3.75 14.73 3.62
CA ILE A 41 3.02 15.26 2.46
C ILE A 41 3.37 16.74 2.32
N TYR A 42 3.81 17.14 1.13
CA TYR A 42 4.18 18.51 0.79
C TYR A 42 3.30 19.03 -0.33
N ASN A 43 3.02 20.33 -0.32
CA ASN A 43 2.41 21.00 -1.46
C ASN A 43 3.47 21.42 -2.52
N SER A 44 3.03 22.01 -3.62
CA SER A 44 3.90 22.46 -4.71
C SER A 44 4.91 23.54 -4.33
N THR A 45 4.78 24.18 -3.18
CA THR A 45 5.72 25.18 -2.64
C THR A 45 6.58 24.61 -1.50
N ALA A 46 6.65 23.29 -1.37
CA ALA A 46 7.39 22.58 -0.34
C ALA A 46 6.92 22.80 1.11
N LYS A 47 5.69 23.31 1.30
CA LYS A 47 5.10 23.37 2.63
C LYS A 47 4.66 21.98 3.07
N VAL A 48 5.04 21.59 4.28
CA VAL A 48 4.56 20.37 4.90
C VAL A 48 3.07 20.49 5.22
N LEU A 49 2.25 19.62 4.62
CA LEU A 49 0.81 19.52 4.87
C LEU A 49 0.50 18.49 5.96
N ALA A 50 1.27 17.44 6.02
CA ALA A 50 1.17 16.39 7.03
C ALA A 50 2.54 15.75 7.26
N SER A 51 2.79 15.36 8.50
CA SER A 51 3.94 14.54 8.87
C SER A 51 3.52 13.63 10.02
N ARG A 52 3.69 12.31 9.85
CA ARG A 52 3.33 11.30 10.84
C ARG A 52 4.36 10.18 10.85
N GLN A 53 4.69 9.72 12.04
CA GLN A 53 5.62 8.60 12.22
C GLN A 53 4.94 7.25 11.96
N HIS A 54 5.73 6.31 11.48
CA HIS A 54 5.40 4.89 11.42
C HIS A 54 6.54 4.06 12.04
N SER A 55 6.28 2.78 12.28
CA SER A 55 7.23 1.86 12.91
C SER A 55 7.59 0.67 12.02
N PHE A 56 7.43 0.80 10.70
CA PHE A 56 7.68 -0.28 9.76
C PHE A 56 9.14 -0.34 9.34
N SER A 57 9.71 -1.55 9.36
CA SER A 57 11.11 -1.78 8.94
C SER A 57 11.28 -1.76 7.41
N GLU A 58 10.26 -2.21 6.67
CA GLU A 58 10.24 -2.25 5.21
C GLU A 58 8.94 -1.62 4.69
N PRO A 59 8.78 -0.29 4.83
CA PRO A 59 7.54 0.37 4.44
C PRO A 59 7.36 0.37 2.92
N VAL A 60 6.14 0.09 2.48
CA VAL A 60 5.70 0.25 1.09
C VAL A 60 4.48 1.14 1.07
N MET A 61 4.49 2.12 0.18
CA MET A 61 3.41 3.08 0.02
C MET A 61 2.63 2.84 -1.27
N LYS A 62 1.30 2.92 -1.16
CA LYS A 62 0.36 3.08 -2.28
C LYS A 62 -0.50 4.29 -2.00
N THR A 63 -0.72 5.15 -2.98
CA THR A 63 -1.55 6.35 -2.81
C THR A 63 -2.47 6.58 -4.00
N ASN A 64 -3.67 7.07 -3.73
CA ASN A 64 -4.62 7.52 -4.74
C ASN A 64 -4.83 9.06 -4.70
N GLY A 65 -4.06 9.77 -3.89
CA GLY A 65 -4.16 11.21 -3.68
C GLY A 65 -5.07 11.64 -2.53
N SER A 66 -6.07 10.85 -2.18
CA SER A 66 -6.97 11.09 -1.03
C SER A 66 -6.58 10.24 0.17
N ARG A 67 -6.14 9.03 -0.11
CA ARG A 67 -5.71 8.03 0.87
C ARG A 67 -4.31 7.54 0.52
N THR A 68 -3.58 7.17 1.55
CA THR A 68 -2.28 6.52 1.43
C THR A 68 -2.29 5.25 2.26
N LEU A 69 -2.01 4.14 1.61
CA LEU A 69 -1.81 2.84 2.26
C LEU A 69 -0.32 2.65 2.49
N ILE A 70 0.08 2.43 3.73
CA ILE A 70 1.45 2.07 4.10
C ILE A 70 1.41 0.72 4.78
N TYR A 71 2.22 -0.20 4.30
CA TYR A 71 2.34 -1.53 4.91
C TYR A 71 3.79 -1.96 5.08
N ASN A 72 4.02 -2.82 6.05
CA ASN A 72 5.33 -3.39 6.31
C ASN A 72 5.51 -4.67 5.47
N LEU A 73 6.33 -4.59 4.43
CA LEU A 73 6.63 -5.74 3.58
C LEU A 73 7.35 -6.83 4.38
N GLY A 74 6.85 -8.06 4.32
CA GLY A 74 7.36 -9.18 5.11
C GLY A 74 6.92 -9.19 6.57
N GLY A 75 6.23 -8.14 7.03
CA GLY A 75 5.58 -8.05 8.33
C GLY A 75 4.06 -8.07 8.21
N THR A 76 3.35 -7.74 9.29
CA THR A 76 1.88 -7.80 9.34
C THR A 76 1.23 -6.42 9.47
N GLY A 77 1.98 -5.40 9.84
CA GLY A 77 1.44 -4.07 10.13
C GLY A 77 1.07 -3.28 8.88
N TYR A 78 -0.03 -2.55 8.94
CA TYR A 78 -0.40 -1.57 7.92
C TYR A 78 -1.17 -0.39 8.52
N GLN A 79 -1.14 0.72 7.81
CA GLN A 79 -1.87 1.94 8.13
C GLN A 79 -2.56 2.48 6.89
N VAL A 80 -3.78 2.96 7.07
CA VAL A 80 -4.49 3.75 6.06
C VAL A 80 -4.50 5.20 6.53
N GLU A 81 -3.91 6.07 5.73
CA GLU A 81 -3.73 7.48 6.05
C GLU A 81 -4.60 8.36 5.16
N SER A 82 -5.17 9.41 5.74
CA SER A 82 -5.72 10.54 5.00
C SER A 82 -4.77 11.74 5.13
N ARG A 83 -5.07 12.84 4.46
CA ARG A 83 -4.30 14.08 4.62
C ARG A 83 -4.25 14.58 6.08
N THR A 84 -5.30 14.37 6.84
CA THR A 84 -5.47 14.99 8.16
C THR A 84 -5.25 14.03 9.31
N LYS A 85 -5.42 12.74 9.11
CA LYS A 85 -5.35 11.75 10.20
C LYS A 85 -5.02 10.35 9.69
N THR A 86 -4.54 9.52 10.61
CA THR A 86 -4.54 8.07 10.46
C THR A 86 -6.00 7.58 10.53
N VAL A 87 -6.47 6.94 9.47
CA VAL A 87 -7.84 6.42 9.38
C VAL A 87 -7.91 5.06 10.07
N GLU A 88 -6.91 4.23 9.84
CA GLU A 88 -6.85 2.88 10.36
C GLU A 88 -5.40 2.44 10.58
N LYS A 89 -5.18 1.69 11.64
CA LYS A 89 -3.90 1.05 11.96
C LYS A 89 -4.18 -0.35 12.46
N LYS A 90 -3.78 -1.35 11.68
CA LYS A 90 -4.08 -2.77 11.93
C LYS A 90 -2.93 -3.68 11.56
N ASN A 91 -3.12 -4.97 11.84
CA ASN A 91 -2.25 -6.05 11.40
C ASN A 91 -3.05 -7.06 10.59
N THR A 92 -2.40 -7.66 9.60
CA THR A 92 -2.88 -8.86 8.92
C THR A 92 -2.55 -10.11 9.76
N GLU A 93 -3.20 -11.23 9.49
CA GLU A 93 -2.89 -12.50 10.18
C GLU A 93 -1.54 -13.07 9.72
N GLY A 94 -1.27 -13.06 8.41
CA GLY A 94 -0.02 -13.53 7.83
C GLY A 94 0.88 -12.39 7.35
N ASN A 95 2.15 -12.69 7.11
CA ASN A 95 3.10 -11.73 6.59
C ASN A 95 2.68 -11.22 5.21
N ILE A 96 2.80 -9.93 4.97
CA ILE A 96 2.37 -9.27 3.74
C ILE A 96 3.42 -9.48 2.65
N PHE A 97 2.99 -10.01 1.50
CA PHE A 97 3.81 -10.14 0.29
C PHE A 97 3.64 -8.96 -0.66
N ALA A 98 2.41 -8.46 -0.79
CA ALA A 98 2.06 -7.37 -1.69
C ALA A 98 0.78 -6.67 -1.21
N GLY A 99 0.59 -5.44 -1.65
CA GLY A 99 -0.61 -4.67 -1.37
C GLY A 99 -1.02 -3.81 -2.56
N ALA A 100 -2.28 -3.41 -2.59
CA ALA A 100 -2.85 -2.52 -3.61
C ALA A 100 -3.90 -1.59 -2.99
N LEU A 101 -4.04 -0.41 -3.59
CA LEU A 101 -5.05 0.59 -3.25
C LEU A 101 -5.75 1.02 -4.52
N SER A 102 -7.09 1.02 -4.53
CA SER A 102 -7.89 1.50 -5.64
C SER A 102 -8.13 3.01 -5.57
N GLU A 103 -8.61 3.60 -6.68
CA GLU A 103 -8.95 5.03 -6.72
C GLU A 103 -10.05 5.42 -5.75
N ASP A 104 -11.01 4.52 -5.51
CA ASP A 104 -12.13 4.78 -4.59
C ASP A 104 -11.83 4.39 -3.12
N GLY A 105 -10.63 3.91 -2.83
CA GLY A 105 -10.17 3.63 -1.47
C GLY A 105 -10.31 2.18 -1.01
N HIS A 106 -10.73 1.25 -1.86
CA HIS A 106 -10.60 -0.18 -1.58
C HIS A 106 -9.12 -0.56 -1.54
N TYR A 107 -8.79 -1.53 -0.72
CA TYR A 107 -7.41 -2.04 -0.65
C TYR A 107 -7.39 -3.56 -0.47
N ALA A 108 -6.28 -4.16 -0.85
CA ALA A 108 -6.09 -5.60 -0.75
C ALA A 108 -4.66 -5.94 -0.39
N PHE A 109 -4.48 -7.05 0.32
CA PHE A 109 -3.18 -7.63 0.62
C PHE A 109 -3.11 -9.08 0.18
N ALA A 110 -1.97 -9.45 -0.39
CA ALA A 110 -1.55 -10.83 -0.53
C ALA A 110 -0.64 -11.17 0.66
N THR A 111 -1.01 -12.17 1.41
CA THR A 111 -0.34 -12.55 2.66
C THR A 111 -0.01 -14.03 2.71
N GLN A 112 0.91 -14.39 3.60
CA GLN A 112 1.17 -15.78 3.96
C GLN A 112 -0.08 -16.39 4.61
N ALA A 113 -0.39 -17.64 4.28
CA ALA A 113 -1.48 -18.39 4.87
C ALA A 113 -1.03 -19.82 5.19
N GLU A 114 -1.39 -20.33 6.35
CA GLU A 114 -1.06 -21.68 6.76
C GLU A 114 -1.77 -22.71 5.87
N GLY A 115 -1.01 -23.68 5.36
CA GLY A 115 -1.54 -24.73 4.48
C GLY A 115 -1.77 -24.32 3.04
N TYR A 116 -1.45 -23.08 2.66
CA TYR A 116 -1.58 -22.52 1.31
C TYR A 116 -0.30 -21.81 0.88
N CYS A 117 -0.18 -21.54 -0.42
CA CYS A 117 0.89 -20.69 -0.95
C CYS A 117 0.70 -19.22 -0.62
N GLY A 118 -0.51 -18.81 -0.32
CA GLY A 118 -0.86 -17.46 0.08
C GLY A 118 -2.36 -17.24 0.10
N GLU A 119 -2.75 -16.04 0.53
CA GLU A 119 -4.13 -15.59 0.64
C GLU A 119 -4.24 -14.17 0.11
N LEU A 120 -5.31 -13.87 -0.63
CA LEU A 120 -5.71 -12.51 -0.95
C LEU A 120 -6.90 -12.13 -0.09
N THR A 121 -6.80 -11.01 0.62
CA THR A 121 -7.93 -10.40 1.32
C THR A 121 -8.15 -9.00 0.79
N ALA A 122 -9.35 -8.71 0.34
CA ALA A 122 -9.77 -7.38 -0.12
C ALA A 122 -10.68 -6.72 0.91
N TYR A 123 -10.49 -5.42 1.08
CA TYR A 123 -11.19 -4.61 2.07
C TYR A 123 -11.92 -3.45 1.40
N LYS A 124 -13.07 -3.08 1.99
CA LYS A 124 -13.77 -1.84 1.67
C LYS A 124 -13.01 -0.63 2.22
N PRO A 125 -13.32 0.60 1.74
CA PRO A 125 -12.71 1.82 2.29
C PRO A 125 -12.90 2.04 3.79
N ASP A 126 -13.93 1.42 4.38
CA ASP A 126 -14.20 1.46 5.82
C ASP A 126 -13.39 0.44 6.64
N GLY A 127 -12.57 -0.39 5.99
CA GLY A 127 -11.73 -1.40 6.62
C GLY A 127 -12.38 -2.76 6.82
N THR A 128 -13.63 -2.95 6.39
CA THR A 128 -14.27 -4.27 6.46
C THR A 128 -13.81 -5.17 5.34
N ALA A 129 -13.47 -6.43 5.66
CA ALA A 129 -13.14 -7.43 4.66
C ALA A 129 -14.37 -7.78 3.81
N LYS A 130 -14.20 -7.79 2.49
CA LYS A 130 -15.28 -8.14 1.56
C LYS A 130 -15.02 -9.39 0.74
N PHE A 131 -13.76 -9.82 0.64
CA PHE A 131 -13.38 -10.95 -0.23
C PHE A 131 -12.13 -11.63 0.31
N GLN A 132 -12.09 -12.94 0.21
CA GLN A 132 -10.91 -13.76 0.52
C GLN A 132 -10.75 -14.85 -0.53
N TYR A 133 -9.49 -15.12 -0.91
CA TYR A 133 -9.10 -16.19 -1.82
C TYR A 133 -7.79 -16.82 -1.39
N TRP A 134 -7.72 -18.15 -1.36
CA TRP A 134 -6.53 -18.90 -0.98
C TRP A 134 -5.87 -19.52 -2.21
N PHE A 135 -4.57 -19.30 -2.36
CA PHE A 135 -3.76 -19.84 -3.44
C PHE A 135 -3.19 -21.20 -3.03
N ALA A 136 -3.58 -22.26 -3.74
CA ALA A 136 -3.14 -23.62 -3.43
C ALA A 136 -1.81 -23.99 -4.09
N ASP A 137 -1.55 -23.48 -5.31
CA ASP A 137 -0.47 -23.97 -6.18
C ASP A 137 0.57 -22.91 -6.53
N TYR A 138 0.24 -21.62 -6.39
CA TYR A 138 1.07 -20.49 -6.76
C TYR A 138 1.23 -19.50 -5.63
N TYR A 139 2.45 -18.98 -5.45
CA TYR A 139 2.77 -17.94 -4.48
C TYR A 139 2.47 -16.56 -5.06
N PRO A 140 1.56 -15.76 -4.48
CA PRO A 140 1.26 -14.43 -4.97
C PRO A 140 2.46 -13.50 -4.79
N THR A 141 2.78 -12.71 -5.82
CA THR A 141 3.93 -11.81 -5.85
C THR A 141 3.55 -10.34 -6.02
N SER A 142 2.43 -10.06 -6.65
CA SER A 142 1.91 -8.69 -6.77
C SER A 142 0.39 -8.68 -6.89
N VAL A 143 -0.21 -7.55 -6.50
CA VAL A 143 -1.65 -7.31 -6.54
C VAL A 143 -1.90 -5.97 -7.21
N ALA A 144 -2.90 -5.90 -8.08
CA ALA A 144 -3.45 -4.67 -8.62
C ALA A 144 -4.98 -4.69 -8.50
N LEU A 145 -5.58 -3.55 -8.22
CA LEU A 145 -7.02 -3.36 -8.17
C LEU A 145 -7.47 -2.45 -9.32
N ASP A 146 -8.67 -2.69 -9.84
CA ASP A 146 -9.32 -1.74 -10.73
C ASP A 146 -9.75 -0.46 -9.96
N PRO A 147 -10.08 0.64 -10.65
CA PRO A 147 -10.44 1.89 -9.98
C PRO A 147 -11.60 1.78 -8.99
N SER A 148 -12.56 0.90 -9.24
CA SER A 148 -13.72 0.69 -8.36
C SER A 148 -13.46 -0.32 -7.23
N GLY A 149 -12.32 -1.01 -7.24
CA GLY A 149 -12.02 -2.06 -6.28
C GLY A 149 -12.90 -3.31 -6.41
N SER A 150 -13.55 -3.51 -7.57
CA SER A 150 -14.42 -4.66 -7.81
C SER A 150 -13.70 -5.84 -8.47
N HIS A 151 -12.52 -5.61 -9.03
CA HIS A 151 -11.69 -6.66 -9.62
C HIS A 151 -10.24 -6.54 -9.17
N ALA A 152 -9.58 -7.68 -9.07
CA ALA A 152 -8.14 -7.74 -8.77
C ALA A 152 -7.40 -8.58 -9.80
N ALA A 153 -6.18 -8.16 -10.13
CA ALA A 153 -5.20 -8.96 -10.84
C ALA A 153 -4.07 -9.32 -9.89
N VAL A 154 -3.79 -10.61 -9.76
CA VAL A 154 -2.72 -11.12 -8.90
C VAL A 154 -1.73 -11.88 -9.76
N THR A 155 -0.47 -11.47 -9.76
CA THR A 155 0.61 -12.26 -10.35
C THR A 155 1.15 -13.24 -9.30
N ALA A 156 1.43 -14.46 -9.72
CA ALA A 156 1.91 -15.51 -8.84
C ALA A 156 2.93 -16.40 -9.54
N ILE A 157 3.76 -17.06 -8.77
CA ILE A 157 4.80 -17.97 -9.25
C ILE A 157 4.71 -19.33 -8.57
N SER A 158 5.11 -20.36 -9.31
CA SER A 158 5.28 -21.72 -8.79
C SER A 158 6.59 -22.32 -9.31
N ALA A 159 7.21 -23.16 -8.51
CA ALA A 159 8.40 -23.93 -8.86
C ALA A 159 8.07 -25.43 -8.83
N LEU A 160 7.27 -25.87 -9.80
CA LEU A 160 6.94 -27.28 -9.98
C LEU A 160 7.97 -27.94 -10.92
N ASP A 161 8.40 -29.16 -10.60
CA ASP A 161 9.29 -29.99 -11.41
C ASP A 161 10.62 -29.29 -11.82
N GLY A 162 11.15 -28.41 -10.97
CA GLY A 162 12.41 -27.70 -11.21
C GLY A 162 12.32 -26.54 -12.19
N GLY A 163 11.13 -26.21 -12.70
CA GLY A 163 10.85 -25.06 -13.56
C GLY A 163 10.09 -23.97 -12.84
N LEU A 164 10.43 -22.69 -13.10
CA LEU A 164 9.67 -21.56 -12.62
C LEU A 164 8.52 -21.26 -13.58
N THR A 165 7.29 -21.29 -13.07
CA THR A 165 6.07 -20.98 -13.83
C THR A 165 5.38 -19.77 -13.23
N SER A 166 4.89 -18.88 -14.10
CA SER A 166 4.11 -17.69 -13.69
C SER A 166 2.66 -17.83 -14.09
N ALA A 167 1.78 -17.28 -13.26
CA ALA A 167 0.35 -17.21 -13.53
C ALA A 167 -0.19 -15.82 -13.18
N VAL A 168 -1.29 -15.44 -13.83
CA VAL A 168 -2.08 -14.24 -13.50
C VAL A 168 -3.48 -14.68 -13.16
N TYR A 169 -3.94 -14.32 -11.97
CA TYR A 169 -5.31 -14.52 -11.50
C TYR A 169 -6.10 -13.24 -11.71
N LEU A 170 -7.23 -13.34 -12.40
CA LEU A 170 -8.22 -12.27 -12.48
C LEU A 170 -9.39 -12.65 -11.57
N LEU A 171 -9.62 -11.87 -10.55
CA LEU A 171 -10.60 -12.16 -9.50
C LEU A 171 -11.70 -11.10 -9.51
N ASP A 172 -12.95 -11.55 -9.50
CA ASP A 172 -14.10 -10.71 -9.23
C ASP A 172 -14.30 -10.66 -7.71
N LEU A 173 -14.29 -9.45 -7.17
CA LEU A 173 -14.36 -9.19 -5.74
C LEU A 173 -15.77 -8.78 -5.28
N SER A 174 -16.77 -8.83 -6.19
CA SER A 174 -18.16 -8.46 -5.89
C SER A 174 -18.91 -9.53 -5.07
#